data_12339dc27f2e7109848aacb2fbc94a5e
#
_entry.id   12339dc27f2e7109848aacb2fbc94a5e
#
_cell.length_a   1.000
_cell.length_b   1.000
_cell.length_c   1.000
_cell.angle_alpha   90.00
_cell.angle_beta   90.00
_cell.angle_gamma   90.00
#
_symmetry.space_group_name_H-M   'P 1'
#
loop_
_entity.id
_entity.type
_entity.pdbx_description
1 polymer ?
#
loop_
_entity_poly.entity_id
_entity_poly.type
_entity_poly.pdbx_seq_one_letter_code
_entity_poly.pdbx_strand_id
1 'polypeptide(L)'
;MHPITHAQTRPDHPAMIMAGSGETVTFGEMDAYANRFAQLLRARGLERGDHFAVLMENNVHYLQVVWGSQRAGTMMVPISTRLTAPEIAYILKDAGAKFLLTSTHYAEAIAGIRSECPDLPLLIVGGEGDEDYEAALAAQPSEPIADQAPGQYMLYSSGTTGRPKGGKPAPPE
;
A
#
# COMPACT_ATOMS: atom_id res chain seq x y z
N MET A 1 13.02 -13.35 5.78
CA MET A 1 12.79 -14.33 4.68
C MET A 1 11.60 -13.82 3.90
N HIS A 2 11.72 -13.63 2.59
CA HIS A 2 10.65 -13.08 1.75
C HIS A 2 9.58 -14.16 1.48
N PRO A 3 8.28 -13.85 1.48
CA PRO A 3 7.20 -14.84 1.26
C PRO A 3 7.32 -15.65 -0.03
N ILE A 4 7.97 -15.11 -1.05
CA ILE A 4 8.20 -15.81 -2.34
C ILE A 4 8.86 -17.18 -2.17
N THR A 5 9.80 -17.31 -1.21
CA THR A 5 10.48 -18.59 -0.94
C THR A 5 9.48 -19.66 -0.47
N HIS A 6 8.48 -19.25 0.30
CA HIS A 6 7.41 -20.15 0.76
C HIS A 6 6.39 -20.43 -0.35
N ALA A 7 6.09 -19.44 -1.20
CA ALA A 7 5.22 -19.65 -2.35
C ALA A 7 5.80 -20.70 -3.32
N GLN A 8 7.12 -20.76 -3.48
CA GLN A 8 7.78 -21.74 -4.33
C GLN A 8 7.82 -23.15 -3.75
N THR A 9 7.87 -23.30 -2.42
CA THR A 9 8.09 -24.59 -1.76
C THR A 9 6.84 -25.17 -1.12
N ARG A 10 5.88 -24.34 -0.74
CA ARG A 10 4.63 -24.72 -0.05
C ARG A 10 3.50 -23.72 -0.35
N PRO A 11 3.08 -23.58 -1.64
CA PRO A 11 2.12 -22.56 -2.07
C PRO A 11 0.77 -22.65 -1.35
N ASP A 12 0.31 -23.86 -0.99
CA ASP A 12 -1.00 -24.10 -0.40
C ASP A 12 -1.05 -23.89 1.12
N HIS A 13 0.11 -23.62 1.78
CA HIS A 13 0.12 -23.34 3.21
C HIS A 13 -0.38 -21.94 3.50
N PRO A 14 -1.06 -21.73 4.64
CA PRO A 14 -1.48 -20.40 5.08
C PRO A 14 -0.30 -19.46 5.24
N ALA A 15 -0.36 -18.32 4.56
CA ALA A 15 0.54 -17.17 4.75
C ALA A 15 -0.05 -16.19 5.76
N MET A 16 -1.38 -16.05 5.78
CA MET A 16 -2.11 -15.16 6.67
C MET A 16 -3.48 -15.75 6.99
N ILE A 17 -3.92 -15.56 8.23
CA ILE A 17 -5.28 -15.91 8.68
C ILE A 17 -5.83 -14.68 9.41
N MET A 18 -6.98 -14.18 8.96
CA MET A 18 -7.67 -13.07 9.61
C MET A 18 -8.36 -13.55 10.89
N ALA A 19 -7.95 -13.03 12.03
CA ALA A 19 -8.44 -13.50 13.34
C ALA A 19 -9.96 -13.32 13.54
N GLY A 20 -10.55 -12.28 12.94
CA GLY A 20 -11.99 -11.99 13.09
C GLY A 20 -12.88 -12.84 12.19
N SER A 21 -12.52 -13.00 10.91
CA SER A 21 -13.33 -13.70 9.91
C SER A 21 -12.93 -15.15 9.71
N GLY A 22 -11.70 -15.53 10.07
CA GLY A 22 -11.10 -16.82 9.73
C GLY A 22 -10.65 -16.91 8.26
N GLU A 23 -10.76 -15.84 7.49
CA GLU A 23 -10.32 -15.78 6.10
C GLU A 23 -8.83 -16.10 6.02
N THR A 24 -8.49 -17.02 5.13
CA THR A 24 -7.12 -17.51 4.96
C THR A 24 -6.61 -17.14 3.58
N VAL A 25 -5.38 -16.63 3.52
CA VAL A 25 -4.62 -16.41 2.29
C VAL A 25 -3.42 -17.34 2.31
N THR A 26 -3.24 -18.13 1.27
CA THR A 26 -2.09 -19.03 1.11
C THR A 26 -0.85 -18.28 0.63
N PHE A 27 0.33 -18.91 0.71
CA PHE A 27 1.57 -18.30 0.17
C PHE A 27 1.51 -18.10 -1.34
N GLY A 28 0.89 -19.01 -2.08
CA GLY A 28 0.71 -18.87 -3.53
C GLY A 28 -0.20 -17.69 -3.89
N GLU A 29 -1.33 -17.55 -3.20
CA GLU A 29 -2.23 -16.40 -3.35
C GLU A 29 -1.55 -15.09 -2.97
N MET A 30 -0.84 -15.05 -1.83
CA MET A 30 -0.09 -13.87 -1.39
C MET A 30 0.96 -13.45 -2.44
N ASP A 31 1.64 -14.42 -3.05
CA ASP A 31 2.61 -14.17 -4.10
C ASP A 31 1.95 -13.57 -5.35
N ALA A 32 0.85 -14.14 -5.80
CA ALA A 32 0.10 -13.64 -6.95
C ALA A 32 -0.43 -12.21 -6.71
N TYR A 33 -1.01 -11.95 -5.54
CA TYR A 33 -1.48 -10.62 -5.17
C TYR A 33 -0.34 -9.59 -5.09
N ALA A 34 0.80 -9.96 -4.49
CA ALA A 34 1.95 -9.08 -4.40
C ALA A 34 2.52 -8.74 -5.79
N ASN A 35 2.54 -9.70 -6.72
CA ASN A 35 2.91 -9.46 -8.11
C ASN A 35 1.93 -8.49 -8.79
N ARG A 36 0.63 -8.75 -8.70
CA ARG A 36 -0.40 -7.85 -9.25
C ARG A 36 -0.29 -6.44 -8.71
N PHE A 37 -0.03 -6.29 -7.40
CA PHE A 37 0.15 -4.96 -6.82
C PHE A 37 1.41 -4.27 -7.35
N ALA A 38 2.53 -4.98 -7.51
CA ALA A 38 3.73 -4.43 -8.12
C ALA A 38 3.49 -3.99 -9.58
N GLN A 39 2.74 -4.78 -10.36
CA GLN A 39 2.30 -4.41 -11.72
C GLN A 39 1.39 -3.17 -11.69
N LEU A 40 0.45 -3.10 -10.74
CA LEU A 40 -0.43 -1.94 -10.57
C LEU A 40 0.37 -0.67 -10.28
N LEU A 41 1.41 -0.74 -9.44
CA LEU A 41 2.30 0.39 -9.18
C LEU A 41 2.97 0.88 -10.47
N ARG A 42 3.48 -0.03 -11.30
CA ARG A 42 4.08 0.32 -12.62
C ARG A 42 3.03 0.88 -13.58
N ALA A 43 1.84 0.29 -13.66
CA ALA A 43 0.74 0.79 -14.49
C ALA A 43 0.29 2.21 -14.08
N ARG A 44 0.43 2.56 -12.80
CA ARG A 44 0.21 3.91 -12.25
C ARG A 44 1.41 4.85 -12.39
N GLY A 45 2.47 4.44 -13.07
CA GLY A 45 3.65 5.25 -13.34
C GLY A 45 4.59 5.43 -12.14
N LEU A 46 4.53 4.54 -11.14
CA LEU A 46 5.49 4.55 -10.05
C LEU A 46 6.75 3.80 -10.45
N GLU A 47 7.87 4.41 -10.17
CA GLU A 47 9.21 3.86 -10.33
C GLU A 47 9.85 3.55 -8.98
N ARG A 48 11.07 3.04 -9.00
CA ARG A 48 11.86 2.82 -7.79
C ARG A 48 12.05 4.12 -7.01
N GLY A 49 11.82 4.07 -5.70
CA GLY A 49 11.95 5.21 -4.81
C GLY A 49 10.74 6.14 -4.79
N ASP A 50 9.76 5.94 -5.66
CA ASP A 50 8.51 6.69 -5.60
C ASP A 50 7.69 6.31 -4.37
N HIS A 51 6.90 7.28 -3.88
CA HIS A 51 6.11 7.12 -2.68
C HIS A 51 4.63 6.95 -3.01
N PHE A 52 3.97 6.07 -2.28
CA PHE A 52 2.51 6.03 -2.16
C PHE A 52 2.12 5.87 -0.70
N ALA A 53 0.94 6.31 -0.35
CA ALA A 53 0.46 6.27 1.02
C ALA A 53 -0.61 5.20 1.22
N VAL A 54 -0.70 4.69 2.45
CA VAL A 54 -1.71 3.71 2.86
C VAL A 54 -2.39 4.20 4.13
N LEU A 55 -3.70 4.40 4.07
CA LEU A 55 -4.59 4.68 5.20
C LEU A 55 -5.66 3.59 5.23
N MET A 56 -5.42 2.55 5.98
CA MET A 56 -6.28 1.38 5.95
C MET A 56 -6.25 0.65 7.30
N GLU A 57 -7.36 0.04 7.67
CA GLU A 57 -7.43 -0.91 8.77
C GLU A 57 -6.67 -2.21 8.44
N ASN A 58 -6.48 -3.05 9.45
CA ASN A 58 -5.95 -4.40 9.24
C ASN A 58 -7.00 -5.25 8.51
N ASN A 59 -6.84 -5.38 7.21
CA ASN A 59 -7.65 -6.24 6.35
C ASN A 59 -6.78 -7.18 5.51
N VAL A 60 -7.40 -8.04 4.72
CA VAL A 60 -6.72 -9.05 3.90
C VAL A 60 -5.74 -8.44 2.90
N HIS A 61 -5.98 -7.22 2.41
CA HIS A 61 -5.16 -6.55 1.40
C HIS A 61 -3.87 -5.95 1.95
N TYR A 62 -3.80 -5.66 3.26
CA TYR A 62 -2.68 -4.91 3.83
C TYR A 62 -1.31 -5.56 3.55
N LEU A 63 -1.19 -6.87 3.81
CA LEU A 63 0.07 -7.59 3.55
C LEU A 63 0.35 -7.79 2.07
N GLN A 64 -0.67 -7.88 1.23
CA GLN A 64 -0.52 -7.93 -0.24
C GLN A 64 0.14 -6.65 -0.76
N VAL A 65 -0.32 -5.50 -0.26
CA VAL A 65 0.23 -4.17 -0.55
C VAL A 65 1.67 -4.05 -0.08
N VAL A 66 1.94 -4.48 1.15
CA VAL A 66 3.30 -4.51 1.73
C VAL A 66 4.26 -5.27 0.83
N TRP A 67 3.93 -6.51 0.49
CA TRP A 67 4.84 -7.36 -0.30
C TRP A 67 4.96 -6.93 -1.76
N GLY A 68 3.90 -6.38 -2.35
CA GLY A 68 3.97 -5.81 -3.70
C GLY A 68 4.84 -4.56 -3.74
N SER A 69 4.73 -3.67 -2.75
CA SER A 69 5.62 -2.52 -2.57
C SER A 69 7.09 -2.93 -2.43
N GLN A 70 7.35 -3.98 -1.64
CA GLN A 70 8.69 -4.55 -1.48
C GLN A 70 9.29 -5.07 -2.78
N ARG A 71 8.48 -5.56 -3.72
CA ARG A 71 8.95 -6.02 -5.03
C ARG A 71 9.19 -4.89 -6.01
N ALA A 72 8.39 -3.85 -5.91
CA ALA A 72 8.45 -2.70 -6.82
C ALA A 72 9.56 -1.69 -6.48
N GLY A 73 10.23 -1.84 -5.35
CA GLY A 73 11.25 -0.89 -4.90
C GLY A 73 10.66 0.47 -4.52
N THR A 74 9.37 0.53 -4.20
CA THR A 74 8.68 1.76 -3.84
C THR A 74 8.75 2.04 -2.34
N MET A 75 8.46 3.29 -1.96
CA MET A 75 8.38 3.73 -0.58
C MET A 75 6.92 3.75 -0.13
N MET A 76 6.54 2.81 0.71
CA MET A 76 5.21 2.80 1.32
C MET A 76 5.19 3.74 2.53
N VAL A 77 4.21 4.65 2.57
CA VAL A 77 3.97 5.60 3.66
C VAL A 77 2.72 5.16 4.43
N PRO A 78 2.85 4.34 5.48
CA PRO A 78 1.71 3.98 6.31
C PRO A 78 1.27 5.19 7.14
N ILE A 79 -0.01 5.51 7.07
CA ILE A 79 -0.61 6.64 7.78
C ILE A 79 -1.43 6.11 8.95
N SER A 80 -1.25 6.72 10.13
CA SER A 80 -2.06 6.38 11.29
C SER A 80 -3.53 6.75 11.08
N THR A 81 -4.40 5.79 11.35
CA THR A 81 -5.86 5.93 11.22
C THR A 81 -6.48 6.86 12.28
N ARG A 82 -5.67 7.38 13.21
CA ARG A 82 -6.09 8.30 14.26
C ARG A 82 -5.85 9.78 13.92
N LEU A 83 -5.24 10.05 12.76
CA LEU A 83 -4.95 11.41 12.32
C LEU A 83 -6.19 12.04 11.69
N THR A 84 -6.26 13.37 11.80
CA THR A 84 -7.28 14.17 11.14
C THR A 84 -6.97 14.35 9.65
N ALA A 85 -7.98 14.70 8.83
CA ALA A 85 -7.78 14.89 7.40
C ALA A 85 -6.70 15.94 7.05
N PRO A 86 -6.59 17.10 7.74
CA PRO A 86 -5.48 18.03 7.52
C PRO A 86 -4.09 17.46 7.84
N GLU A 87 -3.97 16.64 8.89
CA GLU A 87 -2.71 15.97 9.24
C GLU A 87 -2.31 14.92 8.20
N ILE A 88 -3.29 14.15 7.72
CA ILE A 88 -3.09 13.19 6.63
C ILE A 88 -2.68 13.92 5.36
N ALA A 89 -3.37 14.99 4.98
CA ALA A 89 -3.04 15.79 3.82
C ALA A 89 -1.63 16.39 3.89
N TYR A 90 -1.20 16.83 5.08
CA TYR A 90 0.17 17.26 5.29
C TYR A 90 1.18 16.14 4.97
N ILE A 91 0.96 14.92 5.49
CA ILE A 91 1.85 13.77 5.25
C ILE A 91 1.88 13.42 3.77
N LEU A 92 0.73 13.39 3.09
CA LEU A 92 0.63 13.10 1.67
C LEU A 92 1.46 14.07 0.80
N LYS A 93 1.37 15.37 1.10
CA LYS A 93 2.12 16.43 0.42
C LYS A 93 3.62 16.38 0.74
N ASP A 94 3.97 16.23 2.01
CA ASP A 94 5.37 16.19 2.48
C ASP A 94 6.12 14.96 1.96
N ALA A 95 5.45 13.81 1.94
CA ALA A 95 6.00 12.57 1.37
C ALA A 95 6.07 12.60 -0.17
N GLY A 96 5.35 13.48 -0.83
CA GLY A 96 5.21 13.44 -2.28
C GLY A 96 4.52 12.16 -2.77
N ALA A 97 3.49 11.71 -2.04
CA ALA A 97 2.78 10.49 -2.39
C ALA A 97 2.07 10.63 -3.74
N LYS A 98 2.28 9.69 -4.65
CA LYS A 98 1.67 9.70 -5.98
C LYS A 98 0.21 9.26 -5.98
N PHE A 99 -0.21 8.48 -5.01
CA PHE A 99 -1.60 8.15 -4.72
C PHE A 99 -1.78 7.74 -3.26
N LEU A 100 -3.03 7.67 -2.81
CA LEU A 100 -3.44 7.12 -1.53
C LEU A 100 -4.26 5.85 -1.74
N LEU A 101 -3.83 4.74 -1.13
CA LEU A 101 -4.64 3.55 -0.97
C LEU A 101 -5.36 3.60 0.38
N THR A 102 -6.68 3.45 0.36
CA THR A 102 -7.52 3.49 1.56
C THR A 102 -8.68 2.50 1.44
N SER A 103 -9.63 2.51 2.35
CA SER A 103 -10.85 1.69 2.31
C SER A 103 -12.10 2.53 2.56
N THR A 104 -13.25 2.02 2.16
CA THR A 104 -14.55 2.64 2.44
C THR A 104 -14.84 2.82 3.93
N HIS A 105 -14.10 2.10 4.80
CA HIS A 105 -14.16 2.28 6.25
C HIS A 105 -13.82 3.72 6.69
N TYR A 106 -13.01 4.45 5.90
CA TYR A 106 -12.57 5.82 6.17
C TYR A 106 -13.26 6.86 5.30
N ALA A 107 -14.53 6.64 4.90
CA ALA A 107 -15.27 7.52 3.99
C ALA A 107 -15.28 9.00 4.43
N GLU A 108 -15.40 9.27 5.73
CA GLU A 108 -15.36 10.64 6.27
C GLU A 108 -13.97 11.28 6.09
N ALA A 109 -12.91 10.54 6.41
CA ALA A 109 -11.54 11.00 6.20
C ALA A 109 -11.25 11.23 4.71
N ILE A 110 -11.73 10.34 3.83
CA ILE A 110 -11.61 10.47 2.38
C ILE A 110 -12.24 11.79 1.89
N ALA A 111 -13.43 12.15 2.36
CA ALA A 111 -14.07 13.40 1.99
C ALA A 111 -13.23 14.63 2.36
N GLY A 112 -12.65 14.63 3.57
CA GLY A 112 -11.72 15.67 4.01
C GLY A 112 -10.42 15.70 3.20
N ILE A 113 -9.84 14.53 2.91
CA ILE A 113 -8.62 14.41 2.10
C ILE A 113 -8.85 14.92 0.68
N ARG A 114 -9.98 14.62 0.04
CA ARG A 114 -10.32 15.13 -1.30
C ARG A 114 -10.41 16.66 -1.33
N SER A 115 -10.89 17.29 -0.24
CA SER A 115 -10.92 18.75 -0.11
C SER A 115 -9.53 19.35 -0.02
N GLU A 116 -8.62 18.70 0.71
CA GLU A 116 -7.24 19.17 0.94
C GLU A 116 -6.27 18.83 -0.20
N CYS A 117 -6.51 17.73 -0.91
CA CYS A 117 -5.67 17.17 -1.97
C CYS A 117 -6.55 16.74 -3.16
N PRO A 118 -7.21 17.68 -3.87
CA PRO A 118 -8.19 17.36 -4.92
C PRO A 118 -7.61 16.59 -6.11
N ASP A 119 -6.32 16.79 -6.40
CA ASP A 119 -5.65 16.18 -7.55
C ASP A 119 -4.95 14.84 -7.21
N LEU A 120 -4.98 14.42 -5.94
CA LEU A 120 -4.33 13.16 -5.53
C LEU A 120 -5.21 11.98 -5.94
N PRO A 121 -4.71 11.05 -6.77
CA PRO A 121 -5.44 9.84 -7.10
C PRO A 121 -5.68 8.98 -5.86
N LEU A 122 -6.86 8.38 -5.77
CA LEU A 122 -7.23 7.42 -4.73
C LEU A 122 -7.40 6.03 -5.34
N LEU A 123 -7.08 5.02 -4.53
CA LEU A 123 -7.52 3.64 -4.70
C LEU A 123 -8.23 3.23 -3.41
N ILE A 124 -9.43 2.68 -3.53
CA ILE A 124 -10.30 2.45 -2.38
C ILE A 124 -10.73 0.98 -2.37
N VAL A 125 -10.36 0.27 -1.31
CA VAL A 125 -10.88 -1.09 -1.04
C VAL A 125 -12.37 -0.98 -0.76
N GLY A 126 -13.19 -1.72 -1.52
CA GLY A 126 -14.64 -1.61 -1.54
C GLY A 126 -15.13 -0.34 -2.25
N GLY A 127 -14.30 0.31 -3.06
CA GLY A 127 -14.64 1.48 -3.87
C GLY A 127 -15.39 1.12 -5.15
N GLU A 128 -15.61 2.13 -5.99
CA GLU A 128 -16.34 1.99 -7.25
C GLU A 128 -15.63 2.77 -8.38
N GLY A 129 -15.86 2.34 -9.63
CA GLY A 129 -15.36 3.02 -10.81
C GLY A 129 -13.83 3.01 -10.90
N ASP A 130 -13.24 4.13 -11.27
CA ASP A 130 -11.79 4.26 -11.48
C ASP A 130 -10.97 4.20 -10.19
N GLU A 131 -11.62 4.30 -9.03
CA GLU A 131 -11.01 4.21 -7.70
C GLU A 131 -11.17 2.83 -7.06
N ASP A 132 -11.84 1.88 -7.71
CA ASP A 132 -12.01 0.51 -7.24
C ASP A 132 -10.66 -0.22 -7.22
N TYR A 133 -10.15 -0.48 -6.01
CA TYR A 133 -8.88 -1.15 -5.80
C TYR A 133 -8.91 -2.59 -6.31
N GLU A 134 -9.97 -3.33 -6.01
CA GLU A 134 -10.11 -4.75 -6.38
C GLU A 134 -10.16 -4.91 -7.90
N ALA A 135 -10.92 -4.07 -8.59
CA ALA A 135 -10.97 -4.06 -10.05
C ALA A 135 -9.63 -3.67 -10.66
N ALA A 136 -8.99 -2.63 -10.13
CA ALA A 136 -7.66 -2.19 -10.60
C ALA A 136 -6.60 -3.28 -10.40
N LEU A 137 -6.65 -4.01 -9.30
CA LEU A 137 -5.73 -5.12 -9.00
C LEU A 137 -6.01 -6.32 -9.90
N ALA A 138 -7.29 -6.70 -10.08
CA ALA A 138 -7.70 -7.82 -10.91
C ALA A 138 -7.32 -7.66 -12.39
N ALA A 139 -7.24 -6.43 -12.87
CA ALA A 139 -6.81 -6.11 -14.23
C ALA A 139 -5.30 -6.34 -14.47
N GLN A 140 -4.51 -6.55 -13.41
CA GLN A 140 -3.06 -6.73 -13.53
C GLN A 140 -2.67 -8.21 -13.67
N PRO A 141 -1.60 -8.51 -14.44
CA PRO A 141 -1.04 -9.84 -14.50
C PRO A 141 -0.43 -10.26 -13.16
N SER A 142 -0.41 -11.56 -12.89
CA SER A 142 0.17 -12.13 -11.65
C SER A 142 1.65 -12.48 -11.78
N GLU A 143 2.26 -12.23 -12.93
CA GLU A 143 3.67 -12.42 -13.17
C GLU A 143 4.49 -11.31 -12.51
N PRO A 144 5.72 -11.62 -12.07
CA PRO A 144 6.62 -10.63 -11.51
C PRO A 144 6.93 -9.50 -12.50
N ILE A 145 7.11 -8.28 -12.00
CA ILE A 145 7.70 -7.19 -12.78
C ILE A 145 9.17 -7.50 -13.11
N ALA A 146 9.65 -7.02 -14.27
CA ALA A 146 11.01 -7.31 -14.75
C ALA A 146 12.10 -6.64 -13.90
N ASP A 147 11.80 -5.49 -13.31
CA ASP A 147 12.73 -4.61 -12.59
C ASP A 147 12.54 -4.66 -11.06
N GLN A 148 12.35 -5.85 -10.49
CA GLN A 148 12.18 -6.01 -9.05
C GLN A 148 13.33 -5.38 -8.26
N ALA A 149 12.98 -4.71 -7.17
CA ALA A 149 13.93 -4.13 -6.23
C ALA A 149 13.34 -4.07 -4.81
N PRO A 150 14.18 -4.10 -3.77
CA PRO A 150 13.71 -3.95 -2.41
C PRO A 150 13.01 -2.59 -2.20
N GLY A 151 11.76 -2.63 -1.75
CA GLY A 151 11.03 -1.45 -1.29
C GLY A 151 11.30 -1.17 0.18
N GLN A 152 10.85 -0.01 0.66
CA GLN A 152 11.04 0.44 2.03
C GLN A 152 9.80 1.13 2.58
N TYR A 153 9.84 1.49 3.87
CA TYR A 153 8.82 2.28 4.53
C TYR A 153 9.35 3.67 4.83
N MET A 154 8.51 4.68 4.61
CA MET A 154 8.72 6.01 5.15
C MET A 154 7.74 6.22 6.31
N LEU A 155 8.26 6.21 7.53
CA LEU A 155 7.44 6.33 8.73
C LEU A 155 7.39 7.77 9.21
N TYR A 156 6.20 8.20 9.62
CA TYR A 156 5.99 9.50 10.26
C TYR A 156 5.83 9.32 11.76
N SER A 157 6.63 10.05 12.53
CA SER A 157 6.51 10.14 13.98
C SER A 157 5.90 11.48 14.39
N SER A 158 5.16 11.49 15.52
CA SER A 158 4.75 12.73 16.17
C SER A 158 6.00 13.49 16.61
N GLY A 159 6.40 14.50 15.85
CA GLY A 159 7.55 15.33 16.22
C GLY A 159 7.25 16.14 17.49
N THR A 160 8.26 16.33 18.34
CA THR A 160 8.19 17.19 19.54
C THR A 160 7.85 18.67 19.21
N THR A 161 7.82 19.03 17.94
CA THR A 161 7.57 20.40 17.42
C THR A 161 6.18 20.57 16.77
N GLY A 162 5.25 19.64 16.98
CA GLY A 162 3.84 19.77 16.57
C GLY A 162 3.50 19.37 15.14
N ARG A 163 4.47 19.06 14.28
CA ARG A 163 4.21 18.49 12.93
C ARG A 163 4.87 17.11 12.79
N PRO A 164 4.21 16.12 12.17
CA PRO A 164 4.81 14.84 11.89
C PRO A 164 6.08 14.99 11.05
N LYS A 165 7.13 14.25 11.41
CA LYS A 165 8.39 14.21 10.63
C LYS A 165 8.55 12.84 9.99
N GLY A 166 8.75 12.83 8.67
CA GLY A 166 9.05 11.64 7.90
C GLY A 166 10.52 11.24 8.03
N GLY A 167 10.76 10.00 8.45
CA GLY A 167 12.10 9.39 8.39
C GLY A 167 12.29 8.68 7.07
N LYS A 168 13.15 9.19 6.18
CA LYS A 168 13.59 8.44 5.00
C LYS A 168 14.74 7.52 5.40
N PRO A 169 14.57 6.18 5.31
CA PRO A 169 15.71 5.30 5.43
C PRO A 169 16.67 5.54 4.25
N ALA A 170 17.96 5.24 4.45
CA ALA A 170 18.90 5.24 3.34
C ALA A 170 18.45 4.22 2.27
N PRO A 171 18.63 4.52 0.96
CA PRO A 171 18.31 3.54 -0.07
C PRO A 171 19.13 2.26 0.20
N PRO A 172 18.56 1.06 -0.05
CA PRO A 172 19.32 -0.18 0.02
C PRO A 172 20.46 -0.12 -1.01
N GLU A 173 21.64 -0.59 -0.60
CA GLU A 173 22.82 -0.76 -1.46
C GLU A 173 22.59 -1.79 -2.55
#